data_3bf6432f90caed873d8b82b133ad1434
#
_entry.id   3bf6432f90caed873d8b82b133ad1434
#
_cell.length_a   1.000
_cell.length_b   1.000
_cell.length_c   1.000
_cell.angle_alpha   90.00
_cell.angle_beta   90.00
_cell.angle_gamma   90.00
#
_symmetry.space_group_name_H-M   'P 1'
#
loop_
_entity.id
_entity.type
_entity.pdbx_description
1 polymer ?
#
loop_
_entity_poly.entity_id
_entity_poly.type
_entity_poly.pdbx_seq_one_letter_code
_entity_poly.pdbx_strand_id
1 'polypeptide(L)'
;KADLGVFYLQMQPMTSAQFAMMDAYLKRGGGMVAIHGAFIHGPVGGEVAKRFGLAWAGGRTQWGVLPIPSTVAAKRAHGIFDRFPEKFTLVDEHYWGLGGKIDELTVLATAPAGPVRASKGTPKPGQLDNKKWPLFWTKEIGKGRVFGSIPGHNLFTFNDPYYRIILLRAMAWAMNESFAPFKPLVTHNALIK
;
A
#
# COMPACT_ATOMS: atom_id res chain seq x y z
N LYS A 1 -14.39 -5.01 20.35
CA LYS A 1 -12.93 -4.88 20.18
C LYS A 1 -12.58 -5.29 18.74
N ALA A 2 -12.16 -4.34 17.89
CA ALA A 2 -11.83 -4.67 16.50
C ALA A 2 -10.47 -5.40 16.44
N ASP A 3 -10.35 -6.38 15.53
CA ASP A 3 -9.11 -7.11 15.27
C ASP A 3 -8.44 -6.60 13.99
N LEU A 4 -9.20 -5.91 13.11
CA LEU A 4 -8.72 -5.26 11.89
C LEU A 4 -9.23 -3.83 11.80
N GLY A 5 -8.35 -2.89 11.49
CA GLY A 5 -8.66 -1.52 11.05
C GLY A 5 -8.33 -1.34 9.58
N VAL A 6 -9.30 -0.90 8.76
CA VAL A 6 -9.07 -0.54 7.37
C VAL A 6 -9.17 0.97 7.22
N PHE A 7 -8.11 1.59 6.76
CA PHE A 7 -8.00 3.04 6.57
C PHE A 7 -8.03 3.34 5.08
N TYR A 8 -9.13 3.92 4.61
CA TYR A 8 -9.38 4.26 3.20
C TYR A 8 -9.98 5.65 3.07
N LEU A 9 -9.30 6.65 3.54
CA LEU A 9 -9.65 8.05 3.31
C LEU A 9 -8.46 8.94 3.60
N GLN A 10 -8.46 10.12 2.98
CA GLN A 10 -7.51 11.16 3.34
C GLN A 10 -7.86 11.66 4.75
N MET A 11 -6.98 11.38 5.68
CA MET A 11 -7.21 11.71 7.08
C MET A 11 -6.77 13.13 7.37
N GLN A 12 -7.50 13.81 8.26
CA GLN A 12 -7.03 15.04 8.86
C GLN A 12 -5.80 14.78 9.74
N PRO A 13 -4.97 15.78 10.03
CA PRO A 13 -3.86 15.61 10.94
C PRO A 13 -4.28 14.97 12.25
N MET A 14 -3.65 13.86 12.59
CA MET A 14 -3.95 13.11 13.81
C MET A 14 -3.33 13.77 15.03
N THR A 15 -4.03 13.69 16.16
CA THR A 15 -3.54 14.13 17.45
C THR A 15 -2.60 13.10 18.10
N SER A 16 -1.81 13.53 19.07
CA SER A 16 -0.96 12.64 19.86
C SER A 16 -1.77 11.54 20.59
N ALA A 17 -2.99 11.84 21.02
CA ALA A 17 -3.88 10.86 21.64
C ALA A 17 -4.31 9.77 20.64
N GLN A 18 -4.63 10.14 19.41
CA GLN A 18 -4.97 9.17 18.35
C GLN A 18 -3.78 8.29 18.01
N PHE A 19 -2.58 8.84 17.93
CA PHE A 19 -1.37 8.05 17.74
C PHE A 19 -1.12 7.08 18.89
N ALA A 20 -1.31 7.51 20.13
CA ALA A 20 -1.20 6.63 21.29
C ALA A 20 -2.23 5.48 21.27
N MET A 21 -3.46 5.74 20.80
CA MET A 21 -4.48 4.70 20.60
C MET A 21 -4.04 3.69 19.51
N MET A 22 -3.46 4.15 18.39
CA MET A 22 -2.92 3.28 17.35
C MET A 22 -1.76 2.42 17.88
N ASP A 23 -0.85 3.01 18.66
CA ASP A 23 0.27 2.30 19.26
C ASP A 23 -0.20 1.21 20.23
N ALA A 24 -1.17 1.52 21.08
CA ALA A 24 -1.78 0.55 21.99
C ALA A 24 -2.50 -0.57 21.21
N TYR A 25 -3.18 -0.22 20.11
CA TYR A 25 -3.85 -1.16 19.24
C TYR A 25 -2.85 -2.14 18.58
N LEU A 26 -1.78 -1.63 17.99
CA LEU A 26 -0.71 -2.44 17.38
C LEU A 26 0.03 -3.29 18.43
N LYS A 27 0.35 -2.70 19.58
CA LYS A 27 1.03 -3.40 20.68
C LYS A 27 0.27 -4.66 21.14
N ARG A 28 -1.05 -4.61 21.16
CA ARG A 28 -1.89 -5.77 21.54
C ARG A 28 -2.05 -6.82 20.41
N GLY A 29 -1.54 -6.54 19.22
CA GLY A 29 -1.63 -7.44 18.06
C GLY A 29 -2.73 -7.08 17.05
N GLY A 30 -3.25 -5.84 17.09
CA GLY A 30 -4.23 -5.37 16.11
C GLY A 30 -3.65 -5.29 14.69
N GLY A 31 -4.46 -5.62 13.69
CA GLY A 31 -4.12 -5.54 12.27
C GLY A 31 -4.57 -4.24 11.62
N MET A 32 -3.75 -3.68 10.74
CA MET A 32 -4.10 -2.47 9.97
C MET A 32 -3.90 -2.69 8.47
N VAL A 33 -4.83 -2.19 7.66
CA VAL A 33 -4.71 -2.08 6.20
C VAL A 33 -4.89 -0.62 5.84
N ALA A 34 -3.84 0.02 5.34
CA ALA A 34 -3.83 1.41 4.92
C ALA A 34 -3.83 1.50 3.40
N ILE A 35 -4.78 2.23 2.84
CA ILE A 35 -5.02 2.30 1.40
C ILE A 35 -4.96 3.75 0.95
N HIS A 36 -4.12 4.03 -0.05
CA HIS A 36 -4.08 5.24 -0.85
C HIS A 36 -4.06 6.54 -0.02
N GLY A 37 -5.17 7.26 0.07
CA GLY A 37 -5.30 8.52 0.80
C GLY A 37 -4.95 8.43 2.29
N ALA A 38 -4.93 7.22 2.86
CA ALA A 38 -4.52 6.97 4.24
C ALA A 38 -3.05 7.36 4.54
N PHE A 39 -2.24 7.64 3.52
CA PHE A 39 -0.87 8.11 3.70
C PHE A 39 -0.74 9.64 3.70
N ILE A 40 -1.84 10.39 3.47
CA ILE A 40 -1.83 11.85 3.34
C ILE A 40 -2.32 12.50 4.65
N HIS A 41 -1.40 13.04 5.44
CA HIS A 41 -1.69 13.59 6.77
C HIS A 41 -1.05 14.97 7.03
N GLY A 42 -0.62 15.67 5.99
CA GLY A 42 -0.02 16.99 6.13
C GLY A 42 1.20 17.01 7.07
N PRO A 43 1.22 17.88 8.10
CA PRO A 43 2.42 18.09 8.92
C PRO A 43 2.81 16.91 9.80
N VAL A 44 1.92 15.94 10.02
CA VAL A 44 2.19 14.78 10.87
C VAL A 44 2.63 13.53 10.10
N GLY A 45 2.98 13.67 8.82
CA GLY A 45 3.39 12.54 7.97
C GLY A 45 4.49 11.68 8.56
N GLY A 46 5.46 12.26 9.27
CA GLY A 46 6.51 11.49 9.95
C GLY A 46 5.97 10.55 11.04
N GLU A 47 4.97 10.97 11.80
CA GLU A 47 4.32 10.14 12.82
C GLU A 47 3.47 9.04 12.18
N VAL A 48 2.83 9.35 11.05
CA VAL A 48 2.07 8.37 10.26
C VAL A 48 3.00 7.31 9.67
N ALA A 49 4.15 7.71 9.12
CA ALA A 49 5.13 6.78 8.55
C ALA A 49 5.67 5.79 9.59
N LYS A 50 5.83 6.20 10.84
CA LYS A 50 6.24 5.28 11.92
C LYS A 50 5.27 4.10 12.07
N ARG A 51 3.96 4.32 11.84
CA ARG A 51 2.89 3.34 12.02
C ARG A 51 2.47 2.64 10.72
N PHE A 52 2.31 3.39 9.64
CA PHE A 52 1.92 2.81 8.34
C PHE A 52 3.12 2.39 7.46
N GLY A 53 4.34 2.70 7.90
CA GLY A 53 5.57 2.42 7.15
C GLY A 53 6.01 3.58 6.28
N LEU A 54 5.14 4.08 5.42
CA LEU A 54 5.37 5.25 4.57
C LEU A 54 4.24 6.27 4.73
N ALA A 55 4.53 7.53 4.40
CA ALA A 55 3.54 8.60 4.34
C ALA A 55 3.95 9.70 3.37
N TRP A 56 3.00 10.55 3.01
CA TRP A 56 3.25 11.74 2.19
C TRP A 56 4.29 12.65 2.83
N ALA A 57 5.32 13.00 2.08
CA ALA A 57 6.36 13.93 2.48
C ALA A 57 6.25 15.19 1.61
N GLY A 58 5.89 16.32 2.22
CA GLY A 58 5.75 17.59 1.52
C GLY A 58 7.03 17.97 0.75
N GLY A 59 6.86 18.48 -0.48
CA GLY A 59 7.96 18.87 -1.37
C GLY A 59 8.73 17.70 -2.01
N ARG A 60 8.49 16.44 -1.59
CA ARG A 60 9.20 15.26 -2.09
C ARG A 60 8.27 14.26 -2.79
N THR A 61 7.13 13.97 -2.20
CA THR A 61 6.19 12.99 -2.77
C THR A 61 5.56 13.54 -4.03
N GLN A 62 5.51 12.69 -5.05
CA GLN A 62 4.90 12.95 -6.35
C GLN A 62 3.78 11.95 -6.58
N TRP A 63 2.90 12.25 -7.52
CA TRP A 63 1.77 11.41 -7.88
C TRP A 63 1.41 11.54 -9.36
N GLY A 64 0.74 10.53 -9.88
CA GLY A 64 0.23 10.55 -11.25
C GLY A 64 -0.74 9.40 -11.51
N VAL A 65 -1.75 9.65 -12.36
CA VAL A 65 -2.70 8.63 -12.81
C VAL A 65 -2.15 8.01 -14.08
N LEU A 66 -1.88 6.72 -14.05
CA LEU A 66 -1.25 5.99 -15.15
C LEU A 66 -1.46 4.48 -14.99
N PRO A 67 -1.21 3.70 -16.06
CA PRO A 67 -0.90 2.30 -15.87
C PRO A 67 0.30 2.16 -14.95
N ILE A 68 0.17 1.37 -13.89
CA ILE A 68 1.23 1.11 -12.90
C ILE A 68 1.86 -0.24 -13.22
N PRO A 69 2.99 -0.29 -13.95
CA PRO A 69 3.69 -1.54 -14.22
C PRO A 69 4.33 -2.04 -12.94
N SER A 70 3.65 -2.97 -12.30
CA SER A 70 4.00 -3.50 -10.99
C SER A 70 4.92 -4.70 -11.14
N THR A 71 5.98 -4.77 -10.32
CA THR A 71 6.88 -5.92 -10.23
C THR A 71 6.79 -6.49 -8.82
N VAL A 72 6.46 -7.76 -8.71
CA VAL A 72 6.45 -8.47 -7.42
C VAL A 72 7.90 -8.60 -6.95
N ALA A 73 8.17 -8.19 -5.73
CA ALA A 73 9.49 -8.34 -5.14
C ALA A 73 9.83 -9.83 -4.95
N ALA A 74 11.11 -10.18 -5.08
CA ALA A 74 11.60 -11.57 -5.06
C ALA A 74 11.20 -12.37 -3.80
N LYS A 75 10.73 -11.74 -2.74
CA LYS A 75 10.17 -12.39 -1.56
C LYS A 75 8.72 -12.88 -1.79
N ARG A 76 8.53 -13.72 -2.83
CA ARG A 76 7.27 -14.46 -3.04
C ARG A 76 6.86 -15.34 -1.84
N ALA A 77 7.75 -15.54 -0.88
CA ALA A 77 7.48 -16.25 0.37
C ALA A 77 6.44 -15.56 1.26
N HIS A 78 6.12 -14.29 1.02
CA HIS A 78 5.05 -13.60 1.73
C HIS A 78 3.71 -13.97 1.08
N GLY A 79 2.93 -14.82 1.69
CA GLY A 79 1.71 -15.45 1.13
C GLY A 79 0.70 -14.53 0.45
N ILE A 80 0.76 -13.19 0.66
CA ILE A 80 -0.10 -12.21 -0.03
C ILE A 80 0.07 -12.29 -1.55
N PHE A 81 1.31 -12.46 -2.05
CA PHE A 81 1.62 -12.56 -3.47
C PHE A 81 1.93 -13.98 -3.96
N ASP A 82 1.58 -15.02 -3.17
CA ASP A 82 1.71 -16.40 -3.58
C ASP A 82 0.96 -16.66 -4.89
N ARG A 83 1.64 -17.27 -5.88
CA ARG A 83 1.15 -17.57 -7.24
C ARG A 83 0.83 -16.37 -8.13
N PHE A 84 1.11 -15.13 -7.71
CA PHE A 84 1.00 -13.99 -8.59
C PHE A 84 2.05 -14.05 -9.70
N PRO A 85 1.75 -13.51 -10.90
CA PRO A 85 2.77 -13.31 -11.92
C PRO A 85 3.84 -12.35 -11.39
N GLU A 86 5.06 -12.50 -11.89
CA GLU A 86 6.17 -11.61 -11.50
C GLU A 86 5.88 -10.15 -11.84
N LYS A 87 5.15 -9.93 -12.92
CA LYS A 87 4.75 -8.60 -13.40
C LYS A 87 3.25 -8.57 -13.66
N PHE A 88 2.61 -7.50 -13.26
CA PHE A 88 1.22 -7.20 -13.56
C PHE A 88 1.03 -5.69 -13.66
N THR A 89 -0.06 -5.23 -14.22
CA THR A 89 -0.36 -3.81 -14.36
C THR A 89 -1.67 -3.49 -13.70
N LEU A 90 -1.67 -2.47 -12.84
CA LEU A 90 -2.87 -1.82 -12.33
C LEU A 90 -3.06 -0.48 -13.02
N VAL A 91 -4.29 -0.02 -13.16
CA VAL A 91 -4.60 1.33 -13.65
C VAL A 91 -5.12 2.11 -12.46
N ASP A 92 -4.29 3.01 -11.92
CA ASP A 92 -4.66 3.81 -10.75
C ASP A 92 -3.77 5.03 -10.59
N GLU A 93 -4.00 5.81 -9.53
CA GLU A 93 -3.10 6.84 -9.09
C GLU A 93 -1.94 6.23 -8.30
N HIS A 94 -0.73 6.54 -8.74
CA HIS A 94 0.50 6.08 -8.11
C HIS A 94 1.18 7.21 -7.33
N TYR A 95 1.70 6.89 -6.14
CA TYR A 95 2.56 7.78 -5.36
C TYR A 95 3.98 7.24 -5.32
N TRP A 96 4.96 8.14 -5.45
CA TRP A 96 6.37 7.83 -5.25
C TRP A 96 7.08 8.93 -4.48
N GLY A 97 8.26 8.65 -3.94
CA GLY A 97 8.97 9.60 -3.08
C GLY A 97 8.35 9.77 -1.69
N LEU A 98 7.54 8.82 -1.22
CA LEU A 98 7.00 8.84 0.13
C LEU A 98 8.12 8.91 1.18
N GLY A 99 7.83 9.56 2.31
CA GLY A 99 8.69 9.57 3.49
C GLY A 99 8.51 8.33 4.34
N GLY A 100 9.53 7.99 5.10
CA GLY A 100 9.60 6.81 5.95
C GLY A 100 10.89 6.02 5.72
N LYS A 101 11.04 4.91 6.42
CA LYS A 101 12.22 4.04 6.35
C LYS A 101 11.87 2.77 5.58
N ILE A 102 12.26 2.71 4.31
CA ILE A 102 11.96 1.57 3.43
C ILE A 102 12.66 0.30 3.90
N ASP A 103 13.82 0.42 4.51
CA ASP A 103 14.59 -0.68 5.08
C ASP A 103 13.93 -1.38 6.29
N GLU A 104 12.98 -0.69 6.95
CA GLU A 104 12.14 -1.30 7.99
C GLU A 104 10.91 -2.05 7.44
N LEU A 105 10.72 -2.09 6.12
CA LEU A 105 9.55 -2.67 5.47
C LEU A 105 9.88 -3.99 4.76
N THR A 106 8.92 -4.89 4.73
CA THR A 106 8.91 -5.95 3.72
C THR A 106 8.16 -5.42 2.49
N VAL A 107 8.90 -4.95 1.49
CA VAL A 107 8.32 -4.49 0.23
C VAL A 107 7.88 -5.70 -0.58
N LEU A 108 6.60 -5.76 -0.94
CA LEU A 108 5.96 -6.89 -1.62
C LEU A 108 5.91 -6.70 -3.13
N ALA A 109 5.67 -5.47 -3.59
CA ALA A 109 5.75 -5.11 -5.00
C ALA A 109 6.21 -3.67 -5.15
N THR A 110 6.80 -3.38 -6.30
CA THR A 110 7.36 -2.07 -6.65
C THR A 110 6.86 -1.61 -8.02
N ALA A 111 6.87 -0.32 -8.24
CA ALA A 111 6.66 0.29 -9.55
C ALA A 111 7.68 1.41 -9.80
N PRO A 112 8.01 1.73 -11.06
CA PRO A 112 8.81 2.91 -11.38
C PRO A 112 8.03 4.18 -11.06
N ALA A 113 8.74 5.31 -10.95
CA ALA A 113 8.09 6.62 -10.94
C ALA A 113 7.34 6.84 -12.25
N GLY A 114 6.17 7.46 -12.14
CA GLY A 114 5.38 7.83 -13.30
C GLY A 114 5.64 9.28 -13.76
N PRO A 115 4.98 9.72 -14.86
CA PRO A 115 4.99 11.11 -15.25
C PRO A 115 4.33 11.96 -14.15
N VAL A 116 5.00 13.03 -13.74
CA VAL A 116 4.49 13.97 -12.73
C VAL A 116 3.28 14.71 -13.29
N ARG A 117 2.14 14.70 -12.60
CA ARG A 117 1.05 15.63 -12.90
C ARG A 117 1.45 17.02 -12.43
N ALA A 118 1.48 17.98 -13.36
CA ALA A 118 1.62 19.37 -12.98
C ALA A 118 0.36 19.83 -12.24
N SER A 119 0.51 20.66 -11.20
CA SER A 119 -0.56 21.22 -10.38
C SER A 119 -1.56 22.09 -11.13
N LYS A 120 -1.45 22.24 -12.45
CA LYS A 120 -2.33 22.99 -13.36
C LYS A 120 -2.70 22.19 -14.63
N GLY A 121 -2.91 20.91 -14.53
CA GLY A 121 -3.59 20.12 -15.59
C GLY A 121 -2.76 19.70 -16.78
N THR A 122 -1.53 20.14 -16.94
CA THR A 122 -0.64 19.67 -18.00
C THR A 122 0.36 18.63 -17.43
N PRO A 123 0.35 17.37 -17.92
CA PRO A 123 1.37 16.42 -17.52
C PRO A 123 2.73 16.94 -17.99
N LYS A 124 3.62 17.26 -17.06
CA LYS A 124 5.03 17.34 -17.44
C LYS A 124 5.52 15.93 -17.68
N PRO A 125 6.27 15.67 -18.79
CA PRO A 125 6.98 14.41 -18.92
C PRO A 125 7.84 14.26 -17.66
N GLY A 126 7.43 13.35 -16.76
CA GLY A 126 8.25 13.01 -15.60
C GLY A 126 9.51 12.32 -16.10
N GLN A 127 10.63 12.61 -15.51
CA GLN A 127 11.76 11.71 -15.62
C GLN A 127 11.30 10.38 -15.00
N LEU A 128 11.12 9.38 -15.85
CA LEU A 128 11.09 8.01 -15.40
C LEU A 128 12.46 7.76 -14.76
N ASP A 129 12.53 7.94 -13.43
CA ASP A 129 13.68 7.44 -12.74
C ASP A 129 13.57 5.90 -12.77
N ASN A 130 14.64 5.22 -13.11
CA ASN A 130 14.70 3.75 -13.07
C ASN A 130 14.61 3.21 -11.65
N LYS A 131 14.30 4.08 -10.68
CA LYS A 131 14.16 3.75 -9.29
C LYS A 131 12.83 3.01 -9.06
N LYS A 132 12.91 1.91 -8.35
CA LYS A 132 11.75 1.13 -7.94
C LYS A 132 11.22 1.68 -6.62
N TRP A 133 9.94 2.08 -6.61
CA TRP A 133 9.26 2.60 -5.44
C TRP A 133 8.30 1.56 -4.85
N PRO A 134 8.19 1.44 -3.52
CA PRO A 134 7.22 0.55 -2.90
C PRO A 134 5.79 0.87 -3.36
N LEU A 135 5.08 -0.17 -3.81
CA LEU A 135 3.68 -0.11 -4.21
C LEU A 135 2.78 -0.78 -3.17
N PHE A 136 3.26 -1.92 -2.67
CA PHE A 136 2.68 -2.67 -1.56
C PHE A 136 3.77 -3.09 -0.60
N TRP A 137 3.49 -3.01 0.69
CA TRP A 137 4.43 -3.42 1.74
C TRP A 137 3.73 -3.93 2.97
N THR A 138 4.49 -4.61 3.82
CA THR A 138 4.09 -4.94 5.18
C THR A 138 5.09 -4.40 6.18
N LYS A 139 4.61 -4.14 7.39
CA LYS A 139 5.40 -3.75 8.55
C LYS A 139 4.84 -4.45 9.79
N GLU A 140 5.73 -4.98 10.63
CA GLU A 140 5.37 -5.51 11.94
C GLU A 140 5.78 -4.51 13.02
N ILE A 141 4.89 -4.24 13.97
CA ILE A 141 5.10 -3.31 15.08
C ILE A 141 4.65 -3.99 16.37
N GLY A 142 5.60 -4.48 17.15
CA GLY A 142 5.31 -5.34 18.29
C GLY A 142 4.63 -6.63 17.83
N LYS A 143 3.40 -6.86 18.27
CA LYS A 143 2.55 -7.98 17.82
C LYS A 143 1.61 -7.58 16.67
N GLY A 144 1.53 -6.30 16.35
CA GLY A 144 0.64 -5.75 15.34
C GLY A 144 1.21 -5.86 13.93
N ARG A 145 0.33 -5.90 12.94
CA ARG A 145 0.67 -6.07 11.53
C ARG A 145 0.02 -4.99 10.70
N VAL A 146 0.79 -4.35 9.85
CA VAL A 146 0.35 -3.26 9.00
C VAL A 146 0.64 -3.59 7.55
N PHE A 147 -0.37 -3.50 6.70
CA PHE A 147 -0.24 -3.57 5.24
C PHE A 147 -0.50 -2.21 4.63
N GLY A 148 0.34 -1.79 3.69
CA GLY A 148 0.21 -0.56 2.93
C GLY A 148 -0.01 -0.83 1.44
N SER A 149 -0.96 -0.09 0.84
CA SER A 149 -1.31 -0.12 -0.57
C SER A 149 -1.34 1.29 -1.14
N ILE A 150 -0.49 1.59 -2.12
CA ILE A 150 -0.58 2.84 -2.88
C ILE A 150 -1.79 2.85 -3.82
N PRO A 151 -2.11 1.79 -4.60
CA PRO A 151 -3.35 1.74 -5.36
C PRO A 151 -4.58 1.80 -4.46
N GLY A 152 -5.68 2.32 -4.99
CA GLY A 152 -6.97 2.44 -4.33
C GLY A 152 -7.62 3.81 -4.49
N HIS A 153 -7.14 4.66 -5.42
CA HIS A 153 -7.76 5.94 -5.72
C HIS A 153 -9.10 5.78 -6.44
N ASN A 154 -9.11 4.94 -7.46
CA ASN A 154 -10.27 4.77 -8.33
C ASN A 154 -11.16 3.62 -7.87
N LEU A 155 -12.47 3.80 -7.97
CA LEU A 155 -13.43 2.76 -7.63
C LEU A 155 -13.23 1.49 -8.48
N PHE A 156 -12.89 1.63 -9.76
CA PHE A 156 -12.69 0.49 -10.65
C PHE A 156 -11.46 -0.36 -10.26
N THR A 157 -10.48 0.20 -9.53
CA THR A 157 -9.34 -0.58 -9.02
C THR A 157 -9.80 -1.68 -8.07
N PHE A 158 -10.86 -1.43 -7.29
CA PHE A 158 -11.46 -2.45 -6.42
C PHE A 158 -12.20 -3.54 -7.19
N ASN A 159 -12.43 -3.37 -8.49
CA ASN A 159 -12.98 -4.41 -9.37
C ASN A 159 -11.88 -5.22 -10.07
N ASP A 160 -10.60 -4.76 -9.99
CA ASP A 160 -9.48 -5.52 -10.53
C ASP A 160 -9.29 -6.83 -9.73
N PRO A 161 -9.30 -8.01 -10.37
CA PRO A 161 -9.22 -9.29 -9.68
C PRO A 161 -7.94 -9.44 -8.85
N TYR A 162 -6.79 -8.99 -9.36
CA TYR A 162 -5.53 -9.04 -8.62
C TYR A 162 -5.59 -8.16 -7.37
N TYR A 163 -6.09 -6.94 -7.52
CA TYR A 163 -6.18 -6.02 -6.41
C TYR A 163 -7.08 -6.54 -5.30
N ARG A 164 -8.23 -7.11 -5.66
CA ARG A 164 -9.17 -7.74 -4.70
C ARG A 164 -8.50 -8.88 -3.92
N ILE A 165 -7.78 -9.75 -4.61
CA ILE A 165 -7.08 -10.86 -3.96
C ILE A 165 -5.97 -10.35 -3.04
N ILE A 166 -5.21 -9.33 -3.48
CA ILE A 166 -4.19 -8.68 -2.64
C ILE A 166 -4.82 -8.17 -1.36
N LEU A 167 -5.93 -7.41 -1.44
CA LEU A 167 -6.59 -6.86 -0.26
C LEU A 167 -7.14 -7.96 0.68
N LEU A 168 -7.81 -8.98 0.15
CA LEU A 168 -8.32 -10.09 0.97
C LEU A 168 -7.20 -10.80 1.73
N ARG A 169 -6.10 -11.08 1.05
CA ARG A 169 -4.93 -11.70 1.69
C ARG A 169 -4.23 -10.76 2.66
N ALA A 170 -4.18 -9.46 2.35
CA ALA A 170 -3.63 -8.45 3.25
C ALA A 170 -4.43 -8.35 4.55
N MET A 171 -5.76 -8.38 4.47
CA MET A 171 -6.64 -8.40 5.64
C MET A 171 -6.44 -9.66 6.47
N ALA A 172 -6.39 -10.85 5.83
CA ALA A 172 -6.11 -12.11 6.52
C ALA A 172 -4.73 -12.08 7.19
N TRP A 173 -3.69 -11.60 6.48
CA TRP A 173 -2.36 -11.48 7.06
C TRP A 173 -2.33 -10.52 8.26
N ALA A 174 -3.00 -9.37 8.15
CA ALA A 174 -3.05 -8.38 9.23
C ALA A 174 -3.74 -8.93 10.48
N MET A 175 -4.73 -9.80 10.32
CA MET A 175 -5.44 -10.50 11.41
C MET A 175 -4.72 -11.77 11.88
N ASN A 176 -3.59 -12.12 11.30
CA ASN A 176 -2.90 -13.41 11.55
C ASN A 176 -3.72 -14.64 11.15
N GLU A 177 -4.55 -14.50 10.12
CA GLU A 177 -5.40 -15.55 9.61
C GLU A 177 -4.78 -16.28 8.41
N SER A 178 -5.30 -17.46 8.10
CA SER A 178 -4.81 -18.31 7.01
C SER A 178 -5.14 -17.74 5.63
N PHE A 179 -4.20 -17.86 4.70
CA PHE A 179 -4.42 -17.57 3.27
C PHE A 179 -5.11 -18.74 2.51
N ALA A 180 -5.28 -19.88 3.13
CA ALA A 180 -5.77 -21.10 2.45
C ALA A 180 -7.06 -20.86 1.63
N PRO A 181 -8.08 -20.13 2.14
CA PRO A 181 -9.29 -19.83 1.37
C PRO A 181 -9.06 -19.02 0.10
N PHE A 182 -7.97 -18.25 0.03
CA PHE A 182 -7.69 -17.32 -1.09
C PHE A 182 -6.66 -17.86 -2.08
N LYS A 183 -6.02 -19.02 -1.79
CA LYS A 183 -5.04 -19.63 -2.71
C LYS A 183 -5.63 -20.02 -4.06
N PRO A 184 -6.83 -20.62 -4.15
CA PRO A 184 -7.43 -21.02 -5.43
C PRO A 184 -7.84 -19.84 -6.32
N LEU A 185 -7.97 -18.62 -5.76
CA LEU A 185 -8.45 -17.45 -6.51
C LEU A 185 -7.42 -16.95 -7.54
N VAL A 186 -6.13 -17.26 -7.36
CA VAL A 186 -5.08 -16.95 -8.34
C VAL A 186 -4.84 -18.19 -9.20
N THR A 187 -5.67 -18.38 -10.20
CA THR A 187 -5.42 -19.36 -11.24
C THR A 187 -4.91 -18.65 -12.49
N HIS A 188 -3.93 -19.23 -13.18
CA HIS A 188 -3.20 -18.59 -14.29
C HIS A 188 -4.07 -18.09 -15.45
N ASN A 189 -5.34 -18.48 -15.53
CA ASN A 189 -6.24 -18.10 -16.63
C ASN A 189 -7.61 -17.57 -16.16
N ALA A 190 -7.86 -17.42 -14.87
CA ALA A 190 -9.18 -16.97 -14.37
C ALA A 190 -9.39 -15.45 -14.49
N LEU A 191 -8.39 -14.72 -14.95
CA LEU A 191 -8.36 -13.25 -14.94
C LEU A 191 -8.71 -12.63 -16.29
N ILE A 192 -8.93 -13.44 -17.32
CA ILE A 192 -9.24 -12.94 -18.67
C ILE A 192 -10.39 -13.77 -19.22
N LYS A 193 -11.59 -13.52 -18.72
CA LYS A 193 -12.83 -13.82 -19.42
C LYS A 193 -13.86 -12.76 -19.12
#